data_163f106cf3b98ba7965306e145c14b63
#
_entry.id   163f106cf3b98ba7965306e145c14b63
#
_cell.length_a   1.000
_cell.length_b   1.000
_cell.length_c   1.000
_cell.angle_alpha   90.00
_cell.angle_beta   90.00
_cell.angle_gamma   90.00
#
_symmetry.space_group_name_H-M   'P 1'
#
loop_
_entity.id
_entity.type
_entity.pdbx_description
1 polymer ?
#
loop_
_entity_poly.entity_id
_entity_poly.type
_entity_poly.pdbx_seq_one_letter_code
_entity_poly.pdbx_strand_id
1 'polypeptide(L)'
;MDQAQQLRNVIKQRNQNYIEPARIITITSGKGGVGKSNTSVNLAVWLSRLGKRVIIFDADLGLANVEVMFGVIPKYTLADVIYENQTIKSIISNGPLGIDFISAGSSVVGLNNLNHKQIHFIVSAINELNSMYDFIIIDTGAGVSEQVMEFVAASNEIVLVTTPEPTSITDSYSLLKALYKRPDFDPSKACIRVISNRAASKEDGSIVFNKINSVVMQFLNGSLEYLGYVPSDAMV
;
A
#
# COMPACT_ATOMS: atom_id res chain seq x y z
N MET A 1 -11.48 28.22 41.55
CA MET A 1 -11.59 27.47 40.29
C MET A 1 -11.03 26.08 40.53
N ASP A 2 -11.82 25.07 40.23
CA ASP A 2 -11.52 23.67 40.54
C ASP A 2 -10.37 23.17 39.64
N GLN A 3 -9.25 22.74 40.22
CA GLN A 3 -8.09 22.16 39.52
C GLN A 3 -8.51 20.98 38.63
N ALA A 4 -9.53 20.21 39.03
CA ALA A 4 -10.09 19.13 38.24
C ALA A 4 -10.76 19.64 36.95
N GLN A 5 -11.36 20.83 36.98
CA GLN A 5 -11.97 21.46 35.81
C GLN A 5 -10.92 21.98 34.81
N GLN A 6 -9.82 22.53 35.33
CA GLN A 6 -8.68 22.93 34.50
C GLN A 6 -8.02 21.72 33.83
N LEU A 7 -7.80 20.60 34.55
CA LEU A 7 -7.26 19.37 34.02
C LEU A 7 -8.15 18.75 32.94
N ARG A 8 -9.47 18.73 33.16
CA ARG A 8 -10.47 18.28 32.17
C ARG A 8 -10.43 19.13 30.88
N ASN A 9 -10.26 20.45 31.03
CA ASN A 9 -10.19 21.36 29.90
C ASN A 9 -8.89 21.18 29.13
N VAL A 10 -7.76 20.97 29.80
CA VAL A 10 -6.46 20.66 29.18
C VAL A 10 -6.51 19.31 28.46
N ILE A 11 -7.13 18.29 29.06
CA ILE A 11 -7.32 16.96 28.44
C ILE A 11 -8.26 17.08 27.23
N LYS A 12 -9.37 17.84 27.34
CA LYS A 12 -10.26 18.11 26.19
C LYS A 12 -9.55 18.85 25.06
N GLN A 13 -8.74 19.87 25.36
CA GLN A 13 -7.96 20.60 24.35
C GLN A 13 -6.88 19.73 23.71
N ARG A 14 -6.19 18.87 24.47
CA ARG A 14 -5.24 17.88 23.91
C ARG A 14 -5.95 16.86 23.03
N ASN A 15 -7.09 16.34 23.43
CA ASN A 15 -7.84 15.37 22.63
C ASN A 15 -8.51 16.01 21.39
N GLN A 16 -8.80 17.31 21.41
CA GLN A 16 -9.33 18.02 20.24
C GLN A 16 -8.29 18.32 19.17
N ASN A 17 -6.99 18.29 19.52
CA ASN A 17 -5.88 18.53 18.59
C ASN A 17 -5.07 17.27 18.23
N TYR A 18 -5.43 16.11 18.76
CA TYR A 18 -4.77 14.86 18.39
C TYR A 18 -5.45 14.28 17.14
N ILE A 19 -4.92 14.64 15.99
CA ILE A 19 -5.27 13.96 14.72
C ILE A 19 -4.47 12.66 14.71
N GLU A 20 -5.16 11.53 14.78
CA GLU A 20 -4.49 10.24 14.57
C GLU A 20 -3.84 10.22 13.19
N PRO A 21 -2.58 9.82 13.07
CA PRO A 21 -1.93 9.70 11.78
C PRO A 21 -2.65 8.65 10.93
N ALA A 22 -2.68 8.86 9.63
CA ALA A 22 -3.27 7.90 8.71
C ALA A 22 -2.63 6.51 8.85
N ARG A 23 -3.44 5.46 8.72
CA ARG A 23 -2.91 4.11 8.55
C ARG A 23 -2.38 3.95 7.12
N ILE A 24 -1.11 3.65 6.99
CA ILE A 24 -0.46 3.41 5.71
C ILE A 24 -0.43 1.91 5.45
N ILE A 25 -1.10 1.48 4.38
CA ILE A 25 -1.18 0.08 3.97
C ILE A 25 -0.54 -0.05 2.60
N THR A 26 0.56 -0.79 2.52
CA THR A 26 1.23 -1.05 1.24
C THR A 26 0.77 -2.39 0.68
N ILE A 27 0.24 -2.37 -0.54
CA ILE A 27 -0.21 -3.55 -1.27
C ILE A 27 0.85 -3.92 -2.29
N THR A 28 1.37 -5.14 -2.20
CA THR A 28 2.48 -5.63 -3.02
C THR A 28 2.27 -7.07 -3.48
N SER A 29 3.09 -7.52 -4.42
CA SER A 29 3.11 -8.92 -4.88
C SER A 29 4.43 -9.26 -5.54
N GLY A 30 4.82 -10.52 -5.45
CA GLY A 30 5.99 -11.04 -6.16
C GLY A 30 5.81 -11.10 -7.68
N LYS A 31 4.56 -11.24 -8.17
CA LYS A 31 4.22 -11.46 -9.59
C LYS A 31 3.25 -10.41 -10.10
N GLY A 32 3.40 -10.00 -11.37
CA GLY A 32 2.45 -9.14 -12.06
C GLY A 32 1.10 -9.84 -12.34
N GLY A 33 0.01 -9.06 -12.43
CA GLY A 33 -1.30 -9.58 -12.83
C GLY A 33 -2.04 -10.39 -11.77
N VAL A 34 -1.57 -10.45 -10.52
CA VAL A 34 -2.23 -11.21 -9.42
C VAL A 34 -3.40 -10.45 -8.78
N GLY A 35 -3.67 -9.21 -9.18
CA GLY A 35 -4.80 -8.41 -8.70
C GLY A 35 -4.49 -7.42 -7.60
N LYS A 36 -3.26 -6.92 -7.49
CA LYS A 36 -2.87 -5.86 -6.53
C LYS A 36 -3.77 -4.63 -6.63
N SER A 37 -3.76 -3.96 -7.79
CA SER A 37 -4.52 -2.71 -7.99
C SER A 37 -6.03 -2.91 -7.80
N ASN A 38 -6.57 -4.06 -8.21
CA ASN A 38 -7.95 -4.44 -7.87
C ASN A 38 -8.16 -4.51 -6.35
N THR A 39 -7.23 -5.10 -5.61
CA THR A 39 -7.29 -5.17 -4.15
C THR A 39 -7.21 -3.77 -3.55
N SER A 40 -6.30 -2.92 -4.02
CA SER A 40 -6.12 -1.54 -3.57
C SER A 40 -7.39 -0.71 -3.75
N VAL A 41 -7.96 -0.73 -4.96
CA VAL A 41 -9.18 0.02 -5.30
C VAL A 41 -10.38 -0.50 -4.52
N ASN A 42 -10.59 -1.82 -4.43
CA ASN A 42 -11.73 -2.38 -3.70
C ASN A 42 -11.62 -2.14 -2.18
N LEU A 43 -10.41 -2.19 -1.62
CA LEU A 43 -10.18 -1.82 -0.21
C LEU A 43 -10.53 -0.34 0.02
N ALA A 44 -10.08 0.54 -0.86
CA ALA A 44 -10.42 1.97 -0.78
C ALA A 44 -11.93 2.22 -0.86
N VAL A 45 -12.62 1.53 -1.77
CA VAL A 45 -14.09 1.61 -1.90
C VAL A 45 -14.78 1.18 -0.61
N TRP A 46 -14.37 0.08 0.00
CA TRP A 46 -14.93 -0.38 1.27
C TRP A 46 -14.70 0.61 2.40
N LEU A 47 -13.47 1.13 2.54
CA LEU A 47 -13.13 2.10 3.57
C LEU A 47 -13.91 3.41 3.38
N SER A 48 -14.04 3.90 2.15
CA SER A 48 -14.85 5.09 1.85
C SER A 48 -16.33 4.87 2.19
N ARG A 49 -16.90 3.70 1.87
CA ARG A 49 -18.27 3.35 2.28
C ARG A 49 -18.47 3.31 3.80
N LEU A 50 -17.42 3.04 4.55
CA LEU A 50 -17.42 3.14 6.02
C LEU A 50 -17.21 4.58 6.54
N GLY A 51 -17.24 5.57 5.65
CA GLY A 51 -17.08 6.99 5.99
C GLY A 51 -15.64 7.42 6.28
N LYS A 52 -14.64 6.63 5.84
CA LYS A 52 -13.23 6.97 6.01
C LYS A 52 -12.72 7.83 4.87
N ARG A 53 -11.82 8.77 5.18
CA ARG A 53 -11.07 9.54 4.19
C ARG A 53 -9.93 8.69 3.67
N VAL A 54 -9.94 8.39 2.39
CA VAL A 54 -9.00 7.44 1.78
C VAL A 54 -8.31 8.08 0.60
N ILE A 55 -6.99 7.87 0.50
CA ILE A 55 -6.21 8.18 -0.69
C ILE A 55 -5.46 6.93 -1.16
N ILE A 56 -5.41 6.71 -2.47
CA ILE A 56 -4.55 5.71 -3.10
C ILE A 56 -3.33 6.41 -3.69
N PHE A 57 -2.16 5.96 -3.30
CA PHE A 57 -0.90 6.35 -3.91
C PHE A 57 -0.48 5.25 -4.89
N ASP A 58 -0.60 5.53 -6.21
CA ASP A 58 -0.13 4.62 -7.25
C ASP A 58 1.39 4.70 -7.36
N ALA A 59 2.06 3.70 -6.81
CA ALA A 59 3.51 3.55 -6.79
C ALA A 59 4.02 2.58 -7.87
N ASP A 60 3.16 2.16 -8.82
CA ASP A 60 3.59 1.46 -10.04
C ASP A 60 4.10 2.49 -11.05
N LEU A 61 5.35 2.91 -10.87
CA LEU A 61 5.96 4.03 -11.60
C LEU A 61 6.11 3.79 -13.12
N GLY A 62 5.69 2.63 -13.61
CA GLY A 62 5.71 2.27 -15.04
C GLY A 62 4.34 2.20 -15.69
N LEU A 63 3.31 1.92 -14.91
CA LEU A 63 1.96 1.65 -15.38
C LEU A 63 0.94 2.26 -14.41
N ALA A 64 0.43 3.45 -14.73
CA ALA A 64 -0.58 4.13 -13.92
C ALA A 64 -1.93 3.39 -13.97
N ASN A 65 -2.09 2.39 -13.09
CA ASN A 65 -3.25 1.51 -13.09
C ASN A 65 -4.49 2.15 -12.44
N VAL A 66 -4.29 2.94 -11.39
CA VAL A 66 -5.39 3.52 -10.58
C VAL A 66 -6.19 4.53 -11.39
N GLU A 67 -5.52 5.44 -12.14
CA GLU A 67 -6.20 6.42 -12.99
C GLU A 67 -7.08 5.76 -14.06
N VAL A 68 -6.59 4.65 -14.65
CA VAL A 68 -7.33 3.87 -15.65
C VAL A 68 -8.55 3.20 -15.02
N MET A 69 -8.39 2.60 -13.83
CA MET A 69 -9.50 1.95 -13.11
C MET A 69 -10.57 2.95 -12.66
N PHE A 70 -10.17 4.18 -12.33
CA PHE A 70 -11.10 5.24 -11.96
C PHE A 70 -11.71 5.96 -13.15
N GLY A 71 -11.15 5.82 -14.36
CA GLY A 71 -11.55 6.55 -15.55
C GLY A 71 -11.32 8.07 -15.42
N VAL A 72 -10.31 8.46 -14.65
CA VAL A 72 -9.99 9.87 -14.38
C VAL A 72 -8.58 10.17 -14.86
N ILE A 73 -8.42 11.24 -15.64
CA ILE A 73 -7.13 11.73 -16.10
C ILE A 73 -6.66 12.80 -15.10
N PRO A 74 -5.57 12.57 -14.35
CA PRO A 74 -5.05 13.54 -13.39
C PRO A 74 -4.45 14.75 -14.12
N LYS A 75 -4.59 15.93 -13.52
CA LYS A 75 -3.98 17.16 -14.07
C LYS A 75 -2.47 17.18 -13.87
N TYR A 76 -2.02 16.69 -12.73
CA TYR A 76 -0.62 16.56 -12.33
C TYR A 76 -0.38 15.17 -11.79
N THR A 77 0.86 14.72 -11.88
CA THR A 77 1.30 13.38 -11.51
C THR A 77 2.52 13.45 -10.58
N LEU A 78 3.01 12.32 -10.14
CA LEU A 78 4.24 12.25 -9.37
C LEU A 78 5.46 12.80 -10.13
N ALA A 79 5.45 12.72 -11.45
CA ALA A 79 6.50 13.31 -12.29
C ALA A 79 6.60 14.82 -12.09
N ASP A 80 5.48 15.51 -11.95
CA ASP A 80 5.46 16.97 -11.73
C ASP A 80 6.04 17.34 -10.36
N VAL A 81 5.91 16.48 -9.35
CA VAL A 81 6.56 16.68 -8.05
C VAL A 81 8.07 16.53 -8.15
N ILE A 82 8.55 15.57 -8.95
CA ILE A 82 9.97 15.25 -9.06
C ILE A 82 10.70 16.26 -9.95
N TYR A 83 10.07 16.69 -11.05
CA TYR A 83 10.73 17.45 -12.10
C TYR A 83 10.25 18.90 -12.22
N GLU A 84 9.05 19.24 -11.73
CA GLU A 84 8.42 20.54 -11.92
C GLU A 84 8.16 21.32 -10.62
N ASN A 85 8.74 20.86 -9.50
CA ASN A 85 8.61 21.48 -8.18
C ASN A 85 7.15 21.59 -7.67
N GLN A 86 6.24 20.72 -8.12
CA GLN A 86 4.91 20.62 -7.54
C GLN A 86 4.99 20.02 -6.13
N THR A 87 3.99 20.33 -5.29
CA THR A 87 3.88 19.70 -3.97
C THR A 87 3.05 18.42 -4.07
N ILE A 88 3.27 17.47 -3.15
CA ILE A 88 2.46 16.24 -3.09
C ILE A 88 0.95 16.54 -2.97
N LYS A 89 0.59 17.63 -2.29
CA LYS A 89 -0.81 18.05 -2.12
C LYS A 89 -1.43 18.62 -3.39
N SER A 90 -0.64 19.28 -4.24
CA SER A 90 -1.14 19.88 -5.47
C SER A 90 -1.46 18.88 -6.57
N ILE A 91 -0.93 17.67 -6.47
CA ILE A 91 -1.14 16.59 -7.45
C ILE A 91 -2.24 15.60 -7.05
N ILE A 92 -2.91 15.82 -5.91
CA ILE A 92 -4.03 15.01 -5.50
C ILE A 92 -5.17 15.18 -6.52
N SER A 93 -5.68 14.06 -6.99
CA SER A 93 -6.81 13.99 -7.91
C SER A 93 -8.01 13.35 -7.21
N ASN A 94 -9.21 13.86 -7.50
CA ASN A 94 -10.42 13.29 -6.95
C ASN A 94 -10.91 12.12 -7.83
N GLY A 95 -11.05 10.97 -7.25
CA GLY A 95 -11.61 9.79 -7.88
C GLY A 95 -13.08 9.56 -7.51
N PRO A 96 -13.65 8.42 -7.91
CA PRO A 96 -15.03 8.07 -7.61
C PRO A 96 -15.24 7.83 -6.10
N LEU A 97 -16.48 7.98 -5.65
CA LEU A 97 -16.92 7.70 -4.27
C LEU A 97 -16.17 8.51 -3.19
N GLY A 98 -15.60 9.67 -3.53
CA GLY A 98 -14.83 10.48 -2.61
C GLY A 98 -13.46 9.88 -2.23
N ILE A 99 -12.94 8.97 -3.04
CA ILE A 99 -11.59 8.43 -2.91
C ILE A 99 -10.66 9.34 -3.68
N ASP A 100 -9.65 9.89 -3.01
CA ASP A 100 -8.61 10.64 -3.67
C ASP A 100 -7.50 9.69 -4.16
N PHE A 101 -6.74 10.14 -5.15
CA PHE A 101 -5.58 9.37 -5.62
C PHE A 101 -4.45 10.28 -6.11
N ILE A 102 -3.25 9.73 -6.06
CA ILE A 102 -2.05 10.29 -6.69
C ILE A 102 -1.58 9.27 -7.71
N SER A 103 -1.52 9.71 -8.97
CA SER A 103 -1.02 8.86 -10.06
C SER A 103 0.50 9.03 -10.22
N ALA A 104 1.17 7.94 -10.50
CA ALA A 104 2.55 7.97 -10.97
C ALA A 104 2.71 8.69 -12.31
N GLY A 105 1.65 8.68 -13.13
CA GLY A 105 1.66 9.16 -14.50
C GLY A 105 1.98 8.05 -15.49
N SER A 106 1.12 7.91 -16.50
CA SER A 106 1.32 6.95 -17.57
C SER A 106 2.39 7.46 -18.55
N SER A 107 3.35 6.60 -18.89
CA SER A 107 4.34 6.84 -19.96
C SER A 107 5.35 7.98 -19.71
N VAL A 108 5.57 8.40 -18.47
CA VAL A 108 6.63 9.38 -18.18
C VAL A 108 7.99 8.70 -18.20
N VAL A 109 8.76 9.02 -19.22
CA VAL A 109 10.15 8.53 -19.36
C VAL A 109 10.98 9.04 -18.17
N GLY A 110 11.54 8.12 -17.39
CA GLY A 110 12.40 8.44 -16.24
C GLY A 110 11.88 8.01 -14.88
N LEU A 111 10.56 7.85 -14.69
CA LEU A 111 10.01 7.36 -13.42
C LEU A 111 10.41 5.91 -13.11
N ASN A 112 10.68 5.11 -14.12
CA ASN A 112 11.18 3.74 -13.95
C ASN A 112 12.62 3.65 -13.42
N ASN A 113 13.35 4.77 -13.38
CA ASN A 113 14.76 4.85 -13.00
C ASN A 113 15.01 5.89 -11.90
N LEU A 114 14.08 6.05 -10.98
CA LEU A 114 14.27 6.93 -9.82
C LEU A 114 15.44 6.43 -8.97
N ASN A 115 16.29 7.36 -8.58
CA ASN A 115 17.35 7.04 -7.63
C ASN A 115 16.82 7.01 -6.19
N HIS A 116 17.59 6.43 -5.27
CA HIS A 116 17.24 6.32 -3.86
C HIS A 116 16.79 7.64 -3.21
N LYS A 117 17.43 8.77 -3.56
CA LYS A 117 17.07 10.06 -2.98
C LYS A 117 15.67 10.52 -3.41
N GLN A 118 15.32 10.26 -4.67
CA GLN A 118 14.00 10.60 -5.20
C GLN A 118 12.91 9.72 -4.58
N ILE A 119 13.17 8.43 -4.43
CA ILE A 119 12.21 7.51 -3.78
C ILE A 119 12.04 7.88 -2.30
N HIS A 120 13.13 8.14 -1.59
CA HIS A 120 13.10 8.62 -0.21
C HIS A 120 12.34 9.93 -0.05
N PHE A 121 12.49 10.85 -1.00
CA PHE A 121 11.74 12.09 -1.04
C PHE A 121 10.23 11.82 -1.17
N ILE A 122 9.83 10.92 -2.08
CA ILE A 122 8.43 10.52 -2.27
C ILE A 122 7.86 9.89 -1.00
N VAL A 123 8.56 8.93 -0.40
CA VAL A 123 8.15 8.27 0.85
C VAL A 123 7.97 9.30 1.97
N SER A 124 8.88 10.28 2.04
CA SER A 124 8.77 11.37 3.03
C SER A 124 7.57 12.28 2.75
N ALA A 125 7.31 12.59 1.47
CA ALA A 125 6.18 13.43 1.08
C ALA A 125 4.82 12.78 1.38
N ILE A 126 4.72 11.44 1.32
CA ILE A 126 3.50 10.71 1.72
C ILE A 126 3.13 11.02 3.18
N ASN A 127 4.12 11.22 4.06
CA ASN A 127 3.86 11.57 5.46
C ASN A 127 3.15 12.93 5.64
N GLU A 128 3.25 13.84 4.66
CA GLU A 128 2.51 15.11 4.68
C GLU A 128 0.99 14.90 4.54
N LEU A 129 0.57 13.74 4.06
CA LEU A 129 -0.83 13.37 3.89
C LEU A 129 -1.46 12.80 5.17
N ASN A 130 -0.65 12.44 6.18
CA ASN A 130 -1.09 11.76 7.40
C ASN A 130 -2.21 12.48 8.17
N SER A 131 -2.25 13.82 8.11
CA SER A 131 -3.29 14.60 8.80
C SER A 131 -4.57 14.78 7.97
N MET A 132 -4.53 14.45 6.69
CA MET A 132 -5.64 14.68 5.75
C MET A 132 -6.54 13.46 5.59
N TYR A 133 -5.98 12.28 5.74
CA TYR A 133 -6.65 11.00 5.48
C TYR A 133 -6.66 10.11 6.72
N ASP A 134 -7.59 9.16 6.75
CA ASP A 134 -7.64 8.10 7.76
C ASP A 134 -6.85 6.87 7.27
N PHE A 135 -6.81 6.69 5.92
CA PHE A 135 -6.06 5.61 5.27
C PHE A 135 -5.31 6.11 4.04
N ILE A 136 -4.05 5.69 3.91
CA ILE A 136 -3.22 5.85 2.73
C ILE A 136 -2.91 4.45 2.21
N ILE A 137 -3.38 4.11 1.02
CA ILE A 137 -3.13 2.84 0.36
C ILE A 137 -2.04 3.05 -0.68
N ILE A 138 -0.91 2.35 -0.54
CA ILE A 138 0.20 2.40 -1.51
C ILE A 138 0.06 1.16 -2.41
N ASP A 139 -0.27 1.36 -3.68
CA ASP A 139 -0.34 0.31 -4.70
C ASP A 139 1.01 0.23 -5.44
N THR A 140 1.83 -0.76 -5.12
CA THR A 140 3.17 -0.88 -5.69
C THR A 140 3.18 -1.58 -7.05
N GLY A 141 4.27 -1.46 -7.80
CA GLY A 141 4.57 -2.40 -8.87
C GLY A 141 4.76 -3.83 -8.35
N ALA A 142 4.95 -4.78 -9.26
CA ALA A 142 5.20 -6.18 -8.93
C ALA A 142 6.71 -6.48 -8.83
N GLY A 143 7.05 -7.54 -8.08
CA GLY A 143 8.40 -8.08 -8.02
C GLY A 143 9.29 -7.44 -6.98
N VAL A 144 10.59 -7.50 -7.22
CA VAL A 144 11.64 -7.16 -6.25
C VAL A 144 12.53 -5.99 -6.69
N SER A 145 11.99 -5.12 -7.57
CA SER A 145 12.74 -3.93 -7.97
C SER A 145 13.04 -3.05 -6.74
N GLU A 146 14.12 -2.29 -6.79
CA GLU A 146 14.52 -1.42 -5.70
C GLU A 146 13.40 -0.44 -5.32
N GLN A 147 12.70 0.10 -6.30
CA GLN A 147 11.56 1.00 -6.09
C GLN A 147 10.44 0.34 -5.28
N VAL A 148 10.04 -0.89 -5.67
CA VAL A 148 9.02 -1.65 -4.91
C VAL A 148 9.50 -1.90 -3.48
N MET A 149 10.75 -2.32 -3.32
CA MET A 149 11.32 -2.68 -2.03
C MET A 149 11.42 -1.48 -1.08
N GLU A 150 11.69 -0.28 -1.58
CA GLU A 150 11.71 0.95 -0.77
C GLU A 150 10.33 1.26 -0.17
N PHE A 151 9.26 1.22 -0.98
CA PHE A 151 7.90 1.44 -0.49
C PHE A 151 7.47 0.35 0.51
N VAL A 152 7.82 -0.90 0.24
CA VAL A 152 7.45 -2.02 1.12
C VAL A 152 8.22 -1.96 2.43
N ALA A 153 9.53 -1.67 2.42
CA ALA A 153 10.35 -1.59 3.62
C ALA A 153 9.99 -0.39 4.52
N ALA A 154 9.53 0.71 3.92
CA ALA A 154 9.08 1.88 4.66
C ALA A 154 7.70 1.70 5.35
N SER A 155 7.01 0.58 5.11
CA SER A 155 5.64 0.36 5.56
C SER A 155 5.56 -0.58 6.75
N ASN A 156 4.75 -0.20 7.76
CA ASN A 156 4.47 -1.06 8.90
C ASN A 156 3.32 -2.05 8.65
N GLU A 157 2.43 -1.76 7.69
CA GLU A 157 1.35 -2.66 7.30
C GLU A 157 1.49 -3.02 5.82
N ILE A 158 1.76 -4.29 5.56
CA ILE A 158 2.01 -4.82 4.22
C ILE A 158 0.94 -5.87 3.90
N VAL A 159 0.29 -5.73 2.75
CA VAL A 159 -0.63 -6.73 2.21
C VAL A 159 0.02 -7.36 0.99
N LEU A 160 0.41 -8.61 1.12
CA LEU A 160 0.96 -9.42 0.05
C LEU A 160 -0.19 -10.12 -0.70
N VAL A 161 -0.39 -9.77 -1.95
CA VAL A 161 -1.37 -10.42 -2.82
C VAL A 161 -0.68 -11.52 -3.63
N THR A 162 -1.23 -12.72 -3.58
CA THR A 162 -0.72 -13.89 -4.30
C THR A 162 -1.87 -14.69 -4.89
N THR A 163 -1.59 -15.67 -5.74
CA THR A 163 -2.56 -16.59 -6.34
C THR A 163 -2.15 -18.04 -6.12
N PRO A 164 -3.03 -19.02 -6.33
CA PRO A 164 -2.68 -20.45 -6.23
C PRO A 164 -1.63 -20.94 -7.24
N GLU A 165 -1.30 -20.10 -8.24
CA GLU A 165 -0.28 -20.45 -9.23
C GLU A 165 1.09 -20.69 -8.57
N PRO A 166 1.79 -21.78 -8.90
CA PRO A 166 3.09 -22.11 -8.31
C PRO A 166 4.13 -20.97 -8.46
N THR A 167 4.14 -20.30 -9.61
CA THR A 167 5.05 -19.17 -9.87
C THR A 167 4.74 -17.98 -8.97
N SER A 168 3.44 -17.68 -8.72
CA SER A 168 3.04 -16.60 -7.83
C SER A 168 3.50 -16.85 -6.39
N ILE A 169 3.40 -18.09 -5.92
CA ILE A 169 3.87 -18.50 -4.58
C ILE A 169 5.39 -18.33 -4.47
N THR A 170 6.15 -18.80 -5.48
CA THR A 170 7.60 -18.69 -5.51
C THR A 170 8.07 -17.24 -5.56
N ASP A 171 7.43 -16.42 -6.39
CA ASP A 171 7.76 -15.00 -6.52
C ASP A 171 7.40 -14.23 -5.24
N SER A 172 6.29 -14.59 -4.57
CA SER A 172 5.92 -14.04 -3.26
C SER A 172 6.98 -14.34 -2.19
N TYR A 173 7.49 -15.57 -2.15
CA TYR A 173 8.60 -15.92 -1.26
C TYR A 173 9.88 -15.15 -1.62
N SER A 174 10.17 -14.99 -2.91
CA SER A 174 11.35 -14.23 -3.36
C SER A 174 11.29 -12.76 -2.91
N LEU A 175 10.11 -12.13 -2.97
CA LEU A 175 9.88 -10.78 -2.46
C LEU A 175 10.12 -10.72 -0.94
N LEU A 176 9.51 -11.63 -0.18
CA LEU A 176 9.69 -11.67 1.27
C LEU A 176 11.15 -11.91 1.65
N LYS A 177 11.84 -12.83 0.96
CA LYS A 177 13.26 -13.09 1.19
C LYS A 177 14.13 -11.86 0.90
N ALA A 178 13.82 -11.09 -0.14
CA ALA A 178 14.51 -9.84 -0.42
C ALA A 178 14.24 -8.80 0.68
N LEU A 179 12.99 -8.67 1.12
CA LEU A 179 12.58 -7.75 2.18
C LEU A 179 13.29 -8.05 3.51
N TYR A 180 13.28 -9.30 3.96
CA TYR A 180 13.91 -9.72 5.21
C TYR A 180 15.44 -9.59 5.20
N LYS A 181 16.06 -9.46 4.03
CA LYS A 181 17.52 -9.22 3.90
C LYS A 181 17.89 -7.74 3.92
N ARG A 182 16.93 -6.85 3.85
CA ARG A 182 17.22 -5.41 3.86
C ARG A 182 17.63 -4.95 5.25
N PRO A 183 18.69 -4.15 5.36
CA PRO A 183 19.16 -3.64 6.66
C PRO A 183 18.23 -2.58 7.26
N ASP A 184 17.39 -1.94 6.45
CA ASP A 184 16.42 -0.92 6.81
C ASP A 184 15.02 -1.48 7.12
N PHE A 185 14.80 -2.78 6.97
CA PHE A 185 13.54 -3.45 7.31
C PHE A 185 13.61 -4.11 8.69
N ASP A 186 12.71 -3.73 9.58
CA ASP A 186 12.56 -4.33 10.90
C ASP A 186 11.30 -5.20 10.96
N PRO A 187 11.42 -6.54 10.87
CA PRO A 187 10.27 -7.44 10.89
C PRO A 187 9.44 -7.37 12.18
N SER A 188 10.02 -6.89 13.29
CA SER A 188 9.30 -6.76 14.56
C SER A 188 8.29 -5.61 14.57
N LYS A 189 8.46 -4.64 13.68
CA LYS A 189 7.58 -3.47 13.52
C LYS A 189 6.59 -3.59 12.37
N ALA A 190 6.78 -4.60 11.50
CA ALA A 190 5.95 -4.78 10.33
C ALA A 190 4.95 -5.92 10.51
N CYS A 191 3.71 -5.67 10.12
CA CYS A 191 2.67 -6.69 10.01
C CYS A 191 2.47 -7.03 8.54
N ILE A 192 2.81 -8.27 8.15
CA ILE A 192 2.65 -8.75 6.78
C ILE A 192 1.44 -9.67 6.73
N ARG A 193 0.40 -9.25 5.98
CA ARG A 193 -0.83 -9.99 5.75
C ARG A 193 -0.89 -10.53 4.33
N VAL A 194 -1.43 -11.73 4.18
CA VAL A 194 -1.52 -12.40 2.87
C VAL A 194 -2.98 -12.50 2.43
N ILE A 195 -3.24 -12.08 1.20
CA ILE A 195 -4.48 -12.34 0.48
C ILE A 195 -4.19 -13.38 -0.61
N SER A 196 -4.92 -14.50 -0.57
CA SER A 196 -4.93 -15.50 -1.64
C SER A 196 -6.02 -15.12 -2.65
N ASN A 197 -5.64 -14.41 -3.72
CA ASN A 197 -6.56 -13.98 -4.76
C ASN A 197 -6.78 -15.10 -5.80
N ARG A 198 -7.94 -15.10 -6.45
CA ARG A 198 -8.34 -16.11 -7.45
C ARG A 198 -8.29 -17.53 -6.93
N ALA A 199 -8.57 -17.74 -5.66
CA ALA A 199 -8.65 -19.06 -5.08
C ALA A 199 -9.99 -19.74 -5.45
N ALA A 200 -9.97 -21.04 -5.70
CA ALA A 200 -11.17 -21.79 -6.05
C ALA A 200 -12.10 -21.95 -4.84
N SER A 201 -11.54 -22.02 -3.64
CA SER A 201 -12.26 -22.18 -2.36
C SER A 201 -11.48 -21.55 -1.20
N LYS A 202 -12.11 -21.50 -0.03
CA LYS A 202 -11.46 -21.09 1.22
C LYS A 202 -10.28 -22.00 1.57
N GLU A 203 -10.45 -23.29 1.35
CA GLU A 203 -9.43 -24.32 1.59
C GLU A 203 -8.23 -24.10 0.67
N ASP A 204 -8.46 -23.85 -0.61
CA ASP A 204 -7.41 -23.54 -1.60
C ASP A 204 -6.63 -22.30 -1.18
N GLY A 205 -7.33 -21.22 -0.81
CA GLY A 205 -6.69 -20.00 -0.30
C GLY A 205 -5.85 -20.24 0.95
N SER A 206 -6.33 -21.06 1.88
CA SER A 206 -5.59 -21.44 3.10
C SER A 206 -4.34 -22.28 2.80
N ILE A 207 -4.41 -23.17 1.81
CA ILE A 207 -3.25 -23.96 1.37
C ILE A 207 -2.16 -23.05 0.81
N VAL A 208 -2.52 -22.06 -0.01
CA VAL A 208 -1.58 -21.08 -0.55
C VAL A 208 -0.86 -20.32 0.58
N PHE A 209 -1.64 -19.79 1.53
CA PHE A 209 -1.10 -19.10 2.69
C PHE A 209 -0.13 -20.00 3.48
N ASN A 210 -0.56 -21.23 3.83
CA ASN A 210 0.25 -22.15 4.62
C ASN A 210 1.57 -22.51 3.95
N LYS A 211 1.58 -22.66 2.62
CA LYS A 211 2.81 -22.89 1.86
C LYS A 211 3.80 -21.74 2.00
N ILE A 212 3.36 -20.49 1.87
CA ILE A 212 4.24 -19.33 1.98
C ILE A 212 4.69 -19.15 3.43
N ASN A 213 3.74 -19.21 4.38
CA ASN A 213 4.04 -18.99 5.80
C ASN A 213 5.03 -20.02 6.36
N SER A 214 4.89 -21.31 6.00
CA SER A 214 5.81 -22.36 6.47
C SER A 214 7.25 -22.12 5.99
N VAL A 215 7.47 -21.66 4.75
CA VAL A 215 8.82 -21.33 4.24
C VAL A 215 9.37 -20.08 4.92
N VAL A 216 8.52 -19.08 5.18
CA VAL A 216 8.91 -17.86 5.90
C VAL A 216 9.32 -18.19 7.34
N MET A 217 8.53 -18.98 8.04
CA MET A 217 8.88 -19.44 9.40
C MET A 217 10.19 -20.23 9.42
N GLN A 218 10.37 -21.13 8.45
CA GLN A 218 11.53 -22.03 8.41
C GLN A 218 12.83 -21.30 8.03
N PHE A 219 12.79 -20.35 7.10
CA PHE A 219 14.00 -19.78 6.49
C PHE A 219 14.22 -18.30 6.76
N LEU A 220 13.21 -17.56 7.22
CA LEU A 220 13.30 -16.12 7.44
C LEU A 220 13.08 -15.73 8.90
N ASN A 221 12.81 -16.71 9.79
CA ASN A 221 12.47 -16.46 11.20
C ASN A 221 11.35 -15.44 11.39
N GLY A 222 10.38 -15.42 10.45
CA GLY A 222 9.24 -14.52 10.47
C GLY A 222 7.92 -15.28 10.51
N SER A 223 6.81 -14.55 10.61
CA SER A 223 5.47 -15.07 10.50
C SER A 223 4.60 -14.13 9.70
N LEU A 224 3.60 -14.69 9.00
CA LEU A 224 2.64 -13.96 8.23
C LEU A 224 1.25 -14.12 8.85
N GLU A 225 0.36 -13.14 8.63
CA GLU A 225 -1.04 -13.24 9.00
C GLU A 225 -1.89 -13.56 7.78
N TYR A 226 -2.84 -14.47 7.91
CA TYR A 226 -3.80 -14.76 6.84
C TYR A 226 -4.95 -13.77 6.89
N LEU A 227 -5.05 -12.88 5.91
CA LEU A 227 -6.15 -11.94 5.82
C LEU A 227 -7.41 -12.55 5.20
N GLY A 228 -7.21 -13.51 4.29
CA GLY A 228 -8.32 -14.21 3.65
C GLY A 228 -8.05 -14.52 2.18
N TYR A 229 -9.11 -14.91 1.50
CA TYR A 229 -9.06 -15.21 0.08
C TYR A 229 -10.10 -14.40 -0.69
N VAL A 230 -9.83 -14.19 -1.97
CA VAL A 230 -10.78 -13.66 -2.94
C VAL A 230 -11.05 -14.77 -3.95
N PRO A 231 -12.31 -15.16 -4.16
CA PRO A 231 -12.63 -16.23 -5.10
C PRO A 231 -12.32 -15.82 -6.55
N SER A 232 -12.04 -16.82 -7.39
CA SER A 232 -12.00 -16.59 -8.83
C SER A 232 -13.41 -16.32 -9.33
N ASP A 233 -13.59 -15.22 -10.05
CA ASP A 233 -14.86 -14.84 -10.64
C ASP A 233 -14.65 -14.65 -12.14
N ALA A 234 -15.55 -15.21 -12.95
CA ALA A 234 -15.52 -15.10 -14.41
C ALA A 234 -15.91 -13.69 -14.92
N MET A 235 -16.45 -12.86 -14.05
CA MET A 235 -16.86 -11.49 -14.36
C MET A 235 -15.78 -10.44 -14.11
N VAL A 236 -14.62 -10.84 -13.54
CA VAL A 236 -13.49 -9.96 -13.17
C VAL A 236 -12.23 -10.31 -13.95
#